data_67e4a328375f75b952167290990d0480
#
_entry.id   67e4a328375f75b952167290990d0480
#
_cell.length_a   1.000
_cell.length_b   1.000
_cell.length_c   1.000
_cell.angle_alpha   90.00
_cell.angle_beta   90.00
_cell.angle_gamma   90.00
#
_symmetry.space_group_name_H-M   'P 1'
#
loop_
_entity.id
_entity.type
_entity.pdbx_description
1 polymer ?
#
loop_
_entity_poly.entity_id
_entity_poly.type
_entity_poly.pdbx_seq_one_letter_code
_entity_poly.pdbx_strand_id
1 'polypeptide(L)'
;MKKLSCGKKSKGELTKDKILAEAARLMHKKGFEATTINDIVKATGLKKGCLYFHFSGKDELSLAVLEKAKADFLAFLDSLLEGKSPGDCLNHLFRGLQDAQRDMGFSGGCIFGNTALEMGDKDENLSIFVRGVFDETTEKVRKVVKAAQVTGQVRKDIPAGTLARHIVMTVEGGIMLTRLEKNEKPLKDCMDSLKTLIGLKK
;
A
#
# COMPACT_ATOMS: atom_id res chain seq x y z
N MET A 1 18.01 -15.33 -26.61
CA MET A 1 17.92 -14.35 -25.49
C MET A 1 17.86 -12.94 -26.10
N LYS A 2 16.67 -12.33 -26.21
CA LYS A 2 16.51 -10.93 -26.64
C LYS A 2 16.67 -10.05 -25.40
N LYS A 3 17.75 -9.24 -25.36
CA LYS A 3 17.89 -8.14 -24.40
C LYS A 3 16.72 -7.17 -24.61
N LEU A 4 15.84 -7.07 -23.61
CA LEU A 4 14.88 -5.97 -23.52
C LEU A 4 15.69 -4.68 -23.36
N SER A 5 15.74 -3.86 -24.41
CA SER A 5 16.32 -2.51 -24.36
C SER A 5 15.44 -1.65 -23.46
N CYS A 6 15.94 -1.28 -22.30
CA CYS A 6 15.37 -0.23 -21.48
C CYS A 6 15.49 1.09 -22.26
N GLY A 7 14.45 1.44 -23.00
CA GLY A 7 14.39 2.68 -23.78
C GLY A 7 14.47 3.89 -22.83
N LYS A 8 15.32 4.87 -23.16
CA LYS A 8 15.38 6.16 -22.43
C LYS A 8 14.00 6.80 -22.45
N LYS A 9 13.43 7.07 -21.26
CA LYS A 9 12.15 7.80 -21.12
C LYS A 9 12.24 9.15 -21.83
N SER A 10 11.20 9.53 -22.54
CA SER A 10 11.07 10.84 -23.15
C SER A 10 11.02 11.97 -22.09
N LYS A 11 11.32 13.20 -22.47
CA LYS A 11 11.24 14.36 -21.56
C LYS A 11 9.81 14.53 -20.99
N GLY A 12 8.78 14.21 -21.77
CA GLY A 12 7.38 14.25 -21.32
C GLY A 12 7.10 13.21 -20.26
N GLU A 13 7.55 11.95 -20.45
CA GLU A 13 7.41 10.89 -19.46
C GLU A 13 8.14 11.20 -18.15
N LEU A 14 9.36 11.74 -18.22
CA LEU A 14 10.09 12.17 -17.03
C LEU A 14 9.36 13.28 -16.26
N THR A 15 8.72 14.21 -17.00
CA THR A 15 7.91 15.28 -16.40
C THR A 15 6.66 14.73 -15.74
N LYS A 16 5.96 13.79 -16.39
CA LYS A 16 4.79 13.11 -15.82
C LYS A 16 5.16 12.34 -14.55
N ASP A 17 6.26 11.59 -14.57
CA ASP A 17 6.76 10.86 -13.40
C ASP A 17 7.09 11.79 -12.24
N LYS A 18 7.71 12.96 -12.50
CA LYS A 18 8.00 13.98 -11.49
C LYS A 18 6.73 14.51 -10.85
N ILE A 19 5.70 14.82 -11.66
CA ILE A 19 4.40 15.29 -11.15
C ILE A 19 3.78 14.22 -10.26
N LEU A 20 3.72 12.97 -10.71
CA LEU A 20 3.16 11.85 -9.96
C LEU A 20 3.89 11.62 -8.62
N ALA A 21 5.22 11.66 -8.63
CA ALA A 21 6.02 11.44 -7.42
C ALA A 21 5.76 12.52 -6.37
N GLU A 22 5.76 13.80 -6.77
CA GLU A 22 5.49 14.90 -5.83
C GLU A 22 4.03 14.95 -5.37
N ALA A 23 3.07 14.65 -6.26
CA ALA A 23 1.67 14.52 -5.90
C ALA A 23 1.46 13.40 -4.88
N ALA A 24 2.01 12.21 -5.14
CA ALA A 24 1.94 11.07 -4.22
C ALA A 24 2.51 11.42 -2.84
N ARG A 25 3.69 12.05 -2.79
CA ARG A 25 4.33 12.47 -1.54
C ARG A 25 3.47 13.47 -0.74
N LEU A 26 2.87 14.45 -1.43
CA LEU A 26 2.01 15.44 -0.78
C LEU A 26 0.69 14.84 -0.33
N MET A 27 0.02 14.05 -1.17
CA MET A 27 -1.25 13.38 -0.87
C MET A 27 -1.08 12.37 0.28
N HIS A 28 0.01 11.62 0.31
CA HIS A 28 0.30 10.71 1.41
C HIS A 28 0.54 11.43 2.74
N LYS A 29 1.17 12.61 2.71
CA LYS A 29 1.49 13.39 3.91
C LYS A 29 0.31 14.22 4.44
N LYS A 30 -0.39 14.93 3.54
CA LYS A 30 -1.45 15.90 3.87
C LYS A 30 -2.88 15.36 3.68
N GLY A 31 -3.05 14.28 2.92
CA GLY A 31 -4.33 13.79 2.41
C GLY A 31 -4.63 14.29 0.99
N PHE A 32 -5.56 13.61 0.35
CA PHE A 32 -5.97 13.92 -1.02
C PHE A 32 -6.73 15.25 -1.11
N GLU A 33 -7.66 15.49 -0.18
CA GLU A 33 -8.49 16.70 -0.18
C GLU A 33 -7.66 17.97 0.07
N ALA A 34 -6.77 17.94 1.06
CA ALA A 34 -5.95 19.06 1.45
C ALA A 34 -4.78 19.36 0.49
N THR A 35 -4.47 18.45 -0.44
CA THR A 35 -3.42 18.67 -1.45
C THR A 35 -4.01 19.40 -2.66
N THR A 36 -3.51 20.61 -2.94
CA THR A 36 -3.95 21.43 -4.07
C THR A 36 -3.03 21.29 -5.28
N ILE A 37 -3.54 21.60 -6.48
CA ILE A 37 -2.71 21.70 -7.70
C ILE A 37 -1.56 22.73 -7.50
N ASN A 38 -1.81 23.81 -6.78
CA ASN A 38 -0.78 24.82 -6.51
C ASN A 38 0.33 24.27 -5.59
N ASP A 39 0.02 23.40 -4.63
CA ASP A 39 1.04 22.72 -3.82
C ASP A 39 1.95 21.85 -4.69
N ILE A 40 1.36 21.11 -5.63
CA ILE A 40 2.08 20.23 -6.54
C ILE A 40 2.95 21.04 -7.52
N VAL A 41 2.42 22.12 -8.07
CA VAL A 41 3.17 23.05 -8.92
C VAL A 41 4.36 23.64 -8.17
N LYS A 42 4.17 24.06 -6.92
CA LYS A 42 5.25 24.55 -6.04
C LYS A 42 6.31 23.47 -5.80
N ALA A 43 5.90 22.25 -5.45
CA ALA A 43 6.82 21.16 -5.14
C ALA A 43 7.61 20.70 -6.37
N THR A 44 6.99 20.65 -7.54
CA THR A 44 7.64 20.26 -8.79
C THR A 44 8.51 21.37 -9.40
N GLY A 45 8.25 22.64 -9.08
CA GLY A 45 8.86 23.79 -9.77
C GLY A 45 8.42 23.96 -11.22
N LEU A 46 7.38 23.25 -11.66
CA LEU A 46 6.85 23.32 -13.02
C LEU A 46 5.82 24.45 -13.16
N LYS A 47 5.60 24.93 -14.39
CA LYS A 47 4.50 25.85 -14.67
C LYS A 47 3.16 25.10 -14.61
N LYS A 48 2.10 25.76 -14.15
CA LYS A 48 0.75 25.18 -14.02
C LYS A 48 0.24 24.57 -15.32
N GLY A 49 0.50 25.21 -16.47
CA GLY A 49 0.15 24.68 -17.80
C GLY A 49 0.84 23.37 -18.15
N CYS A 50 2.05 23.13 -17.62
CA CYS A 50 2.74 21.85 -17.82
C CYS A 50 2.03 20.72 -17.06
N LEU A 51 1.48 20.97 -15.88
CA LEU A 51 0.67 19.99 -15.16
C LEU A 51 -0.61 19.66 -15.93
N TYR A 52 -1.32 20.67 -16.39
CA TYR A 52 -2.57 20.50 -17.15
C TYR A 52 -2.37 19.87 -18.54
N PHE A 53 -1.16 19.90 -19.09
CA PHE A 53 -0.82 19.14 -20.30
C PHE A 53 -0.84 17.62 -20.04
N HIS A 54 -0.52 17.18 -18.82
CA HIS A 54 -0.46 15.76 -18.46
C HIS A 54 -1.71 15.24 -17.75
N PHE A 55 -2.44 16.09 -17.05
CA PHE A 55 -3.62 15.72 -16.24
C PHE A 55 -4.67 16.83 -16.36
N SER A 56 -5.90 16.47 -16.71
CA SER A 56 -7.02 17.40 -16.88
C SER A 56 -7.42 18.10 -15.57
N GLY A 57 -7.11 17.47 -14.43
CA GLY A 57 -7.45 18.02 -13.12
C GLY A 57 -6.88 17.20 -11.97
N LYS A 58 -7.33 17.57 -10.76
CA LYS A 58 -6.91 16.90 -9.53
C LYS A 58 -7.39 15.45 -9.45
N ASP A 59 -8.61 15.18 -9.94
CA ASP A 59 -9.23 13.86 -9.85
C ASP A 59 -8.47 12.84 -10.71
N GLU A 60 -8.17 13.17 -11.97
CA GLU A 60 -7.32 12.33 -12.83
C GLU A 60 -5.93 12.12 -12.23
N LEU A 61 -5.33 13.19 -11.70
CA LEU A 61 -4.03 13.08 -11.04
C LEU A 61 -4.08 12.21 -9.79
N SER A 62 -5.14 12.32 -8.98
CA SER A 62 -5.34 11.50 -7.78
C SER A 62 -5.47 10.03 -8.12
N LEU A 63 -6.26 9.70 -9.14
CA LEU A 63 -6.39 8.32 -9.63
C LEU A 63 -5.05 7.78 -10.14
N ALA A 64 -4.33 8.55 -10.96
CA ALA A 64 -3.02 8.15 -11.48
C ALA A 64 -1.97 7.96 -10.37
N VAL A 65 -2.03 8.73 -9.29
CA VAL A 65 -1.20 8.53 -8.09
C VAL A 65 -1.53 7.21 -7.42
N LEU A 66 -2.82 6.90 -7.25
CA LEU A 66 -3.25 5.64 -6.63
C LEU A 66 -2.94 4.41 -7.51
N GLU A 67 -3.08 4.53 -8.83
CA GLU A 67 -2.70 3.46 -9.78
C GLU A 67 -1.21 3.13 -9.65
N LYS A 68 -0.36 4.16 -9.63
CA LYS A 68 1.08 3.97 -9.44
C LYS A 68 1.38 3.37 -8.06
N ALA A 69 0.78 3.90 -7.00
CA ALA A 69 0.94 3.38 -5.65
C ALA A 69 0.48 1.92 -5.54
N LYS A 70 -0.62 1.55 -6.22
CA LYS A 70 -1.10 0.16 -6.30
C LYS A 70 -0.05 -0.76 -6.95
N ALA A 71 0.49 -0.37 -8.09
CA ALA A 71 1.49 -1.18 -8.80
C ALA A 71 2.74 -1.40 -7.93
N ASP A 72 3.25 -0.34 -7.31
CA ASP A 72 4.41 -0.40 -6.42
C ASP A 72 4.12 -1.26 -5.16
N PHE A 73 2.96 -1.08 -4.55
CA PHE A 73 2.53 -1.83 -3.37
C PHE A 73 2.33 -3.31 -3.65
N LEU A 74 1.67 -3.68 -4.75
CA LEU A 74 1.44 -5.09 -5.09
C LEU A 74 2.74 -5.80 -5.45
N ALA A 75 3.69 -5.13 -6.12
CA ALA A 75 5.02 -5.67 -6.37
C ALA A 75 5.80 -5.89 -5.06
N PHE A 76 5.73 -4.92 -4.13
CA PHE A 76 6.28 -5.05 -2.79
C PHE A 76 5.64 -6.22 -2.03
N LEU A 77 4.31 -6.30 -2.01
CA LEU A 77 3.58 -7.39 -1.36
C LEU A 77 3.97 -8.76 -1.93
N ASP A 78 4.09 -8.89 -3.26
CA ASP A 78 4.52 -10.13 -3.89
C ASP A 78 5.93 -10.54 -3.41
N SER A 79 6.86 -9.59 -3.30
CA SER A 79 8.21 -9.87 -2.79
C SER A 79 8.20 -10.34 -1.33
N LEU A 80 7.27 -9.83 -0.50
CA LEU A 80 7.13 -10.26 0.89
C LEU A 80 6.47 -11.64 1.02
N LEU A 81 5.65 -12.03 0.05
CA LEU A 81 4.98 -13.34 0.03
C LEU A 81 5.84 -14.45 -0.60
N GLU A 82 7.10 -14.17 -0.91
CA GLU A 82 8.09 -15.18 -1.28
C GLU A 82 8.73 -15.82 -0.05
N GLY A 83 8.93 -17.15 -0.08
CA GLY A 83 9.56 -17.86 1.04
C GLY A 83 9.64 -19.36 0.80
N LYS A 84 10.42 -20.05 1.63
CA LYS A 84 10.64 -21.51 1.53
C LYS A 84 9.40 -22.31 1.95
N SER A 85 8.58 -21.75 2.80
CA SER A 85 7.31 -22.32 3.26
C SER A 85 6.23 -21.24 3.37
N PRO A 86 4.93 -21.64 3.38
CA PRO A 86 3.85 -20.66 3.59
C PRO A 86 3.95 -19.90 4.93
N GLY A 87 4.46 -20.54 5.98
CA GLY A 87 4.72 -19.89 7.27
C GLY A 87 5.83 -18.86 7.18
N ASP A 88 6.90 -19.14 6.40
CA ASP A 88 7.96 -18.15 6.14
C ASP A 88 7.41 -16.94 5.38
N CYS A 89 6.55 -17.15 4.39
CA CYS A 89 5.89 -16.05 3.66
C CYS A 89 5.13 -15.13 4.61
N LEU A 90 4.35 -15.66 5.56
CA LEU A 90 3.64 -14.87 6.56
C LEU A 90 4.61 -14.12 7.50
N ASN A 91 5.70 -14.75 7.92
CA ASN A 91 6.73 -14.09 8.73
C ASN A 91 7.43 -12.97 7.96
N HIS A 92 7.75 -13.18 6.68
CA HIS A 92 8.33 -12.14 5.82
C HIS A 92 7.36 -10.98 5.63
N LEU A 93 6.07 -11.27 5.37
CA LEU A 93 5.03 -10.26 5.27
C LEU A 93 5.00 -9.37 6.51
N PHE A 94 4.89 -9.97 7.69
CA PHE A 94 4.79 -9.20 8.95
C PHE A 94 6.05 -8.36 9.22
N ARG A 95 7.23 -8.93 8.99
CA ARG A 95 8.50 -8.21 9.16
C ARG A 95 8.67 -7.10 8.14
N GLY A 96 8.44 -7.38 6.86
CA GLY A 96 8.61 -6.41 5.79
C GLY A 96 7.66 -5.21 5.92
N LEU A 97 6.43 -5.42 6.39
CA LEU A 97 5.51 -4.32 6.68
C LEU A 97 6.01 -3.46 7.87
N GLN A 98 6.59 -4.06 8.91
CA GLN A 98 7.21 -3.31 10.02
C GLN A 98 8.41 -2.50 9.53
N ASP A 99 9.29 -3.12 8.75
CA ASP A 99 10.49 -2.45 8.21
C ASP A 99 10.10 -1.28 7.30
N ALA A 100 9.11 -1.46 6.44
CA ALA A 100 8.59 -0.37 5.59
C ALA A 100 8.07 0.82 6.40
N GLN A 101 7.33 0.58 7.50
CA GLN A 101 6.88 1.68 8.37
C GLN A 101 8.04 2.36 9.09
N ARG A 102 9.08 1.62 9.48
CA ARG A 102 10.30 2.17 10.07
C ARG A 102 11.06 3.04 9.08
N ASP A 103 11.23 2.58 7.84
CA ASP A 103 11.91 3.33 6.77
C ASP A 103 11.19 4.64 6.43
N MET A 104 9.85 4.66 6.55
CA MET A 104 9.03 5.87 6.42
C MET A 104 9.08 6.78 7.66
N GLY A 105 9.83 6.44 8.69
CA GLY A 105 9.89 7.17 9.97
C GLY A 105 8.52 7.25 10.66
N PHE A 106 7.72 6.18 10.55
CA PHE A 106 6.37 6.08 11.13
C PHE A 106 5.45 7.23 10.70
N SER A 107 5.59 7.65 9.44
CA SER A 107 4.89 8.80 8.87
C SER A 107 4.10 8.38 7.62
N GLY A 108 2.99 9.07 7.34
CA GLY A 108 2.15 8.76 6.17
C GLY A 108 1.17 7.60 6.39
N GLY A 109 1.60 6.48 6.94
CA GLY A 109 0.75 5.30 7.11
C GLY A 109 0.47 4.57 5.80
N CYS A 110 -0.72 3.97 5.65
CA CYS A 110 -1.17 3.34 4.40
C CYS A 110 -1.91 4.37 3.52
N ILE A 111 -1.43 4.59 2.29
CA ILE A 111 -2.09 5.54 1.38
C ILE A 111 -3.53 5.10 1.06
N PHE A 112 -3.79 3.80 0.91
CA PHE A 112 -5.12 3.27 0.60
C PHE A 112 -6.05 3.34 1.81
N GLY A 113 -5.57 3.01 3.01
CA GLY A 113 -6.33 3.19 4.25
C GLY A 113 -6.69 4.65 4.51
N ASN A 114 -5.72 5.56 4.32
CA ASN A 114 -6.00 7.00 4.41
C ASN A 114 -7.05 7.45 3.39
N THR A 115 -6.93 7.01 2.12
CA THR A 115 -7.90 7.36 1.07
C THR A 115 -9.29 6.80 1.39
N ALA A 116 -9.39 5.58 1.91
CA ALA A 116 -10.67 5.01 2.32
C ALA A 116 -11.38 5.85 3.37
N LEU A 117 -10.64 6.33 4.39
CA LEU A 117 -11.19 7.17 5.46
C LEU A 117 -11.54 8.59 5.00
N GLU A 118 -10.76 9.14 4.08
CA GLU A 118 -10.92 10.53 3.63
C GLU A 118 -11.96 10.67 2.51
N MET A 119 -11.98 9.73 1.56
CA MET A 119 -12.71 9.83 0.30
C MET A 119 -13.81 8.77 0.13
N GLY A 120 -13.90 7.78 1.02
CA GLY A 120 -14.80 6.64 0.86
C GLY A 120 -16.28 7.00 0.68
N ASP A 121 -16.73 8.07 1.32
CA ASP A 121 -18.11 8.58 1.22
C ASP A 121 -18.25 9.79 0.29
N LYS A 122 -17.13 10.31 -0.26
CA LYS A 122 -17.10 11.55 -1.05
C LYS A 122 -16.87 11.31 -2.53
N ASP A 123 -16.15 10.24 -2.89
CA ASP A 123 -15.77 9.93 -4.27
C ASP A 123 -15.94 8.43 -4.54
N GLU A 124 -16.97 8.09 -5.30
CA GLU A 124 -17.30 6.71 -5.63
C GLU A 124 -16.20 6.00 -6.43
N ASN A 125 -15.53 6.71 -7.35
CA ASN A 125 -14.47 6.12 -8.17
C ASN A 125 -13.25 5.75 -7.32
N LEU A 126 -12.83 6.65 -6.42
CA LEU A 126 -11.73 6.39 -5.48
C LEU A 126 -12.11 5.29 -4.48
N SER A 127 -13.36 5.27 -4.01
CA SER A 127 -13.87 4.23 -3.10
C SER A 127 -13.84 2.85 -3.76
N ILE A 128 -14.33 2.73 -5.00
CA ILE A 128 -14.29 1.47 -5.78
C ILE A 128 -12.85 1.04 -6.02
N PHE A 129 -11.98 1.97 -6.42
CA PHE A 129 -10.58 1.67 -6.67
C PHE A 129 -9.87 1.12 -5.41
N VAL A 130 -10.01 1.81 -4.27
CA VAL A 130 -9.37 1.41 -3.01
C VAL A 130 -9.93 0.08 -2.51
N ARG A 131 -11.25 -0.16 -2.62
CA ARG A 131 -11.85 -1.46 -2.32
C ARG A 131 -11.18 -2.56 -3.12
N GLY A 132 -10.99 -2.37 -4.44
CA GLY A 132 -10.32 -3.33 -5.31
C GLY A 132 -8.88 -3.62 -4.87
N VAL A 133 -8.14 -2.63 -4.35
CA VAL A 133 -6.80 -2.84 -3.80
C VAL A 133 -6.83 -3.73 -2.56
N PHE A 134 -7.75 -3.48 -1.62
CA PHE A 134 -7.88 -4.29 -0.41
C PHE A 134 -8.39 -5.71 -0.71
N ASP A 135 -9.28 -5.87 -1.70
CA ASP A 135 -9.75 -7.19 -2.13
C ASP A 135 -8.61 -8.01 -2.74
N GLU A 136 -7.79 -7.40 -3.60
CA GLU A 136 -6.63 -8.06 -4.21
C GLU A 136 -5.56 -8.40 -3.16
N THR A 137 -5.30 -7.51 -2.21
CA THR A 137 -4.40 -7.74 -1.08
C THR A 137 -4.88 -8.92 -0.23
N THR A 138 -6.17 -8.91 0.12
CA THR A 138 -6.78 -9.98 0.91
C THR A 138 -6.70 -11.32 0.19
N GLU A 139 -6.91 -11.33 -1.13
CA GLU A 139 -6.82 -12.56 -1.92
C GLU A 139 -5.39 -13.12 -1.99
N LYS A 140 -4.37 -12.25 -2.13
CA LYS A 140 -2.96 -12.68 -2.07
C LYS A 140 -2.63 -13.30 -0.71
N VAL A 141 -3.00 -12.65 0.38
CA VAL A 141 -2.82 -13.17 1.75
C VAL A 141 -3.60 -14.46 1.96
N ARG A 142 -4.85 -14.57 1.46
CA ARG A 142 -5.68 -15.77 1.54
C ARG A 142 -5.02 -17.00 0.93
N LYS A 143 -4.37 -16.84 -0.22
CA LYS A 143 -3.65 -17.94 -0.89
C LYS A 143 -2.54 -18.50 0.01
N VAL A 144 -1.76 -17.63 0.62
CA VAL A 144 -0.67 -18.03 1.53
C VAL A 144 -1.22 -18.65 2.82
N VAL A 145 -2.23 -18.03 3.43
CA VAL A 145 -2.91 -18.59 4.62
C VAL A 145 -3.48 -19.98 4.31
N LYS A 146 -4.14 -20.16 3.15
CA LYS A 146 -4.66 -21.46 2.74
C LYS A 146 -3.57 -22.53 2.60
N ALA A 147 -2.45 -22.19 1.99
CA ALA A 147 -1.30 -23.08 1.89
C ALA A 147 -0.71 -23.39 3.28
N ALA A 148 -0.61 -22.42 4.19
CA ALA A 148 -0.15 -22.60 5.55
C ALA A 148 -1.11 -23.49 6.38
N GLN A 149 -2.40 -23.41 6.12
CA GLN A 149 -3.39 -24.35 6.71
C GLN A 149 -3.19 -25.79 6.23
N VAL A 150 -2.96 -25.98 4.93
CA VAL A 150 -2.69 -27.33 4.37
C VAL A 150 -1.46 -27.96 5.01
N THR A 151 -0.37 -27.20 5.16
CA THR A 151 0.87 -27.65 5.78
C THR A 151 0.82 -27.69 7.32
N GLY A 152 -0.29 -27.27 7.94
CA GLY A 152 -0.44 -27.26 9.40
C GLY A 152 0.37 -26.20 10.15
N GLN A 153 0.84 -25.17 9.42
CA GLN A 153 1.60 -24.05 9.99
C GLN A 153 0.69 -22.94 10.55
N VAL A 154 -0.60 -22.95 10.22
CA VAL A 154 -1.61 -22.00 10.69
C VAL A 154 -2.86 -22.77 11.08
N ARG A 155 -3.63 -22.26 12.05
CA ARG A 155 -4.89 -22.87 12.53
C ARG A 155 -5.87 -23.12 11.39
N LYS A 156 -6.65 -24.23 11.49
CA LYS A 156 -7.57 -24.70 10.43
C LYS A 156 -9.05 -24.51 10.76
N ASP A 157 -9.37 -24.18 11.99
CA ASP A 157 -10.73 -24.04 12.51
C ASP A 157 -11.43 -22.73 12.05
N ILE A 158 -10.67 -21.79 11.47
CA ILE A 158 -11.19 -20.57 10.87
C ILE A 158 -10.90 -20.59 9.36
N PRO A 159 -11.88 -20.28 8.49
CA PRO A 159 -11.67 -20.25 7.04
C PRO A 159 -10.53 -19.30 6.62
N ALA A 160 -9.72 -19.71 5.63
CA ALA A 160 -8.57 -18.92 5.17
C ALA A 160 -8.94 -17.49 4.74
N GLY A 161 -10.10 -17.29 4.11
CA GLY A 161 -10.60 -15.97 3.73
C GLY A 161 -10.88 -15.07 4.93
N THR A 162 -11.46 -15.65 5.99
CA THR A 162 -11.74 -14.92 7.24
C THR A 162 -10.44 -14.51 7.94
N LEU A 163 -9.47 -15.45 8.03
CA LEU A 163 -8.15 -15.15 8.60
C LEU A 163 -7.41 -14.08 7.78
N ALA A 164 -7.40 -14.19 6.46
CA ALA A 164 -6.75 -13.22 5.59
C ALA A 164 -7.35 -11.82 5.76
N ARG A 165 -8.67 -11.70 5.78
CA ARG A 165 -9.35 -10.43 6.03
C ARG A 165 -9.02 -9.87 7.41
N HIS A 166 -9.00 -10.73 8.43
CA HIS A 166 -8.62 -10.33 9.78
C HIS A 166 -7.17 -9.82 9.83
N ILE A 167 -6.22 -10.49 9.15
CA ILE A 167 -4.84 -10.04 9.04
C ILE A 167 -4.79 -8.62 8.42
N VAL A 168 -5.44 -8.41 7.28
CA VAL A 168 -5.42 -7.09 6.59
C VAL A 168 -6.02 -6.01 7.48
N MET A 169 -7.19 -6.22 8.08
CA MET A 169 -7.83 -5.25 8.98
C MET A 169 -6.98 -4.91 10.20
N THR A 170 -6.36 -5.92 10.81
CA THR A 170 -5.53 -5.73 12.02
C THR A 170 -4.24 -4.99 11.69
N VAL A 171 -3.62 -5.30 10.54
CA VAL A 171 -2.43 -4.60 10.04
C VAL A 171 -2.72 -3.13 9.77
N GLU A 172 -3.84 -2.81 9.12
CA GLU A 172 -4.25 -1.42 8.86
C GLU A 172 -4.45 -0.64 10.17
N GLY A 173 -5.10 -1.24 11.17
CA GLY A 173 -5.21 -0.66 12.52
C GLY A 173 -3.86 -0.42 13.18
N GLY A 174 -2.95 -1.40 13.08
CA GLY A 174 -1.58 -1.29 13.58
C GLY A 174 -0.79 -0.16 12.91
N ILE A 175 -0.89 -0.03 11.59
CA ILE A 175 -0.27 1.07 10.81
C ILE A 175 -0.82 2.42 11.24
N MET A 176 -2.15 2.54 11.41
CA MET A 176 -2.80 3.77 11.85
C MET A 176 -2.26 4.23 13.22
N LEU A 177 -2.22 3.33 14.21
CA LEU A 177 -1.72 3.64 15.55
C LEU A 177 -0.22 3.95 15.55
N THR A 178 0.58 3.21 14.78
CA THR A 178 2.01 3.48 14.59
C THR A 178 2.25 4.89 14.01
N ARG A 179 1.43 5.30 13.04
CA ARG A 179 1.46 6.67 12.51
C ARG A 179 1.08 7.72 13.57
N LEU A 180 0.08 7.43 14.40
CA LEU A 180 -0.39 8.34 15.46
C LEU A 180 0.67 8.51 16.55
N GLU A 181 1.23 7.40 17.03
CA GLU A 181 2.19 7.38 18.15
C GLU A 181 3.64 7.67 17.73
N LYS A 182 3.95 7.70 16.43
CA LYS A 182 5.28 7.92 15.85
C LYS A 182 6.35 6.96 16.37
N ASN A 183 5.97 5.71 16.62
CA ASN A 183 6.87 4.65 17.03
C ASN A 183 6.39 3.29 16.53
N GLU A 184 7.27 2.28 16.57
CA GLU A 184 6.99 0.94 16.01
C GLU A 184 6.09 0.05 16.88
N LYS A 185 5.91 0.42 18.16
CA LYS A 185 5.30 -0.48 19.15
C LYS A 185 3.91 -0.97 18.77
N PRO A 186 2.95 -0.12 18.32
CA PRO A 186 1.62 -0.60 17.99
C PRO A 186 1.62 -1.65 16.89
N LEU A 187 2.37 -1.45 15.81
CA LEU A 187 2.44 -2.43 14.72
C LEU A 187 3.18 -3.70 15.13
N LYS A 188 4.22 -3.57 15.94
CA LYS A 188 4.94 -4.72 16.50
C LYS A 188 4.03 -5.57 17.37
N ASP A 189 3.32 -4.98 18.33
CA ASP A 189 2.38 -5.68 19.22
C ASP A 189 1.25 -6.34 18.39
N CYS A 190 0.78 -5.65 17.35
CA CYS A 190 -0.19 -6.16 16.39
C CYS A 190 0.33 -7.43 15.68
N MET A 191 1.54 -7.41 15.13
CA MET A 191 2.11 -8.55 14.41
C MET A 191 2.39 -9.75 15.35
N ASP A 192 2.87 -9.48 16.56
CA ASP A 192 3.15 -10.54 17.54
C ASP A 192 1.86 -11.22 18.03
N SER A 193 0.80 -10.44 18.28
CA SER A 193 -0.52 -10.99 18.62
C SER A 193 -1.17 -11.71 17.44
N LEU A 194 -1.05 -11.19 16.21
CA LEU A 194 -1.54 -11.90 15.02
C LEU A 194 -0.91 -13.27 14.86
N LYS A 195 0.42 -13.40 14.98
CA LYS A 195 1.11 -14.71 14.91
C LYS A 195 0.51 -15.71 15.89
N THR A 196 0.24 -15.27 17.11
CA THR A 196 -0.38 -16.09 18.16
C THR A 196 -1.82 -16.46 17.79
N LEU A 197 -2.64 -15.48 17.38
CA LEU A 197 -4.06 -15.67 17.09
C LEU A 197 -4.30 -16.58 15.88
N ILE A 198 -3.45 -16.46 14.84
CA ILE A 198 -3.54 -17.37 13.68
C ILE A 198 -2.85 -18.71 13.90
N GLY A 199 -2.20 -18.92 15.05
CA GLY A 199 -1.47 -20.15 15.38
C GLY A 199 -0.27 -20.39 14.46
N LEU A 200 0.45 -19.32 14.07
CA LEU A 200 1.62 -19.43 13.20
C LEU A 200 2.75 -20.12 13.94
N LYS A 201 3.11 -21.31 13.47
CA LYS A 201 4.23 -22.09 14.00
C LYS A 201 5.57 -21.52 13.54
N LYS A 202 6.54 -21.62 14.45
CA LYS A 202 7.94 -21.24 14.16
C LYS A 202 8.58 -22.20 13.18
#